data_538e0d85d040ecc88cbf66679e03e5c8
#
_entry.id   538e0d85d040ecc88cbf66679e03e5c8
#
_cell.length_a   1.000
_cell.length_b   1.000
_cell.length_c   1.000
_cell.angle_alpha   90.00
_cell.angle_beta   90.00
_cell.angle_gamma   90.00
#
_symmetry.space_group_name_H-M   'P 1'
#
loop_
_entity.id
_entity.type
_entity.pdbx_description
1 polymer ?
#
loop_
_entity_poly.entity_id
_entity_poly.type
_entity_poly.pdbx_seq_one_letter_code
_entity_poly.pdbx_strand_id
1 'polypeptide(L)'
;MKTSTHLQNASYTGLLGNRRALLRGAAALGAVAALGQASSAWAADKDTIKIGYISPKTGPFSPFAEADDFILDQVRKSLADGLTVGGKKYKVEILARDDQSSPDRQSNLAAELINKENIDLMLAQVSIGPNASQQCELNGVPCISTVGPWQAWLFPLKGDPAKGFKSVFHFFWGLEDIADVYLDIWADVPSNKVVGSVFSNDVPGNAMGDMKLGMPGAFAKAGYKIVDIGRFPAGADDFSSYIQAFKKDNVEIVTGLFNPPEWASFVKQSAQMNFKPKVATVAKALLFPGGVAALGPRADGMSTEIWWTPAYPFKSSLTGQTAKQFADAYTTATKREWTQPLGVVHALFEAGIQALKASGDPKDPVKVANAVRVMKHDTIIGRLDFASSGIKNVSKIRVVGGQWRVNAAGKPELFITNNKTAPEIPVQRKFELLKLA
;
A
#
# COMPACT_ATOMS: atom_id res chain seq x y z
N MET A 1 -43.85 56.73 -2.21
CA MET A 1 -44.57 56.98 -0.94
C MET A 1 -43.63 56.60 0.16
N LYS A 2 -42.86 57.56 0.76
CA LYS A 2 -43.20 58.34 1.96
C LYS A 2 -43.70 57.42 3.07
N THR A 3 -43.05 57.27 4.22
CA THR A 3 -42.57 58.22 5.27
C THR A 3 -41.77 57.44 6.29
N SER A 4 -40.57 57.68 6.76
CA SER A 4 -40.06 58.73 7.62
C SER A 4 -40.79 58.92 8.97
N THR A 5 -40.12 58.71 10.11
CA THR A 5 -40.05 59.57 11.32
C THR A 5 -39.29 58.82 12.42
N HIS A 6 -38.13 59.25 12.86
CA HIS A 6 -37.74 60.28 13.85
C HIS A 6 -37.88 59.90 15.33
N LEU A 7 -36.70 59.88 16.01
CA LEU A 7 -36.23 60.51 17.27
C LEU A 7 -36.87 60.02 18.59
N GLN A 8 -36.09 59.77 19.65
CA GLN A 8 -35.48 60.79 20.46
C GLN A 8 -34.48 60.21 21.51
N ASN A 9 -33.44 61.00 21.79
CA ASN A 9 -32.48 60.90 22.87
C ASN A 9 -33.11 61.06 24.27
N ALA A 10 -32.52 60.43 25.30
CA ALA A 10 -32.53 60.98 26.66
C ALA A 10 -31.21 60.53 27.35
N SER A 11 -30.41 61.55 27.57
CA SER A 11 -29.22 61.50 28.42
C SER A 11 -29.64 61.49 29.89
N TYR A 12 -28.93 60.73 30.74
CA TYR A 12 -28.84 61.03 32.17
C TYR A 12 -27.38 60.81 32.62
N THR A 13 -26.82 61.97 33.02
CA THR A 13 -25.56 62.13 33.73
C THR A 13 -25.77 61.95 35.23
N GLY A 14 -24.77 61.37 35.92
CA GLY A 14 -24.45 61.71 37.28
C GLY A 14 -24.27 60.57 38.25
N LEU A 15 -23.09 60.26 38.63
CA LEU A 15 -22.53 60.44 39.99
C LEU A 15 -21.28 59.54 40.17
N LEU A 16 -20.19 60.27 40.39
CA LEU A 16 -18.86 59.76 40.73
C LEU A 16 -18.84 59.08 42.10
N GLY A 17 -18.24 57.94 42.25
CA GLY A 17 -17.91 57.29 43.52
C GLY A 17 -16.69 56.39 43.37
N ASN A 18 -15.59 56.78 43.90
CA ASN A 18 -14.28 56.15 43.92
C ASN A 18 -14.31 54.67 44.32
N ARG A 19 -14.00 53.77 43.37
CA ARG A 19 -13.67 52.34 43.60
C ARG A 19 -12.37 51.90 42.91
N ARG A 20 -11.39 52.83 42.84
CA ARG A 20 -10.09 52.50 42.19
C ARG A 20 -8.94 52.15 43.13
N ALA A 21 -9.19 51.93 44.42
CA ALA A 21 -8.12 51.70 45.39
C ALA A 21 -8.07 50.31 46.04
N LEU A 22 -8.97 49.35 45.70
CA LEU A 22 -8.98 48.05 46.36
C LEU A 22 -8.73 46.85 45.41
N LEU A 23 -8.37 47.08 44.17
CA LEU A 23 -8.09 45.99 43.21
C LEU A 23 -6.63 45.89 42.73
N ARG A 24 -5.69 46.56 43.41
CA ARG A 24 -4.25 46.49 43.06
C ARG A 24 -3.42 45.53 43.94
N GLY A 25 -4.02 44.85 44.92
CA GLY A 25 -3.30 43.98 45.86
C GLY A 25 -3.44 42.46 45.58
N ALA A 26 -4.39 42.04 44.76
CA ALA A 26 -4.67 40.59 44.55
C ALA A 26 -4.24 40.03 43.18
N ALA A 27 -3.74 40.85 42.26
CA ALA A 27 -3.36 40.45 40.92
C ALA A 27 -1.89 40.01 40.77
N ALA A 28 -1.05 40.20 41.79
CA ALA A 28 0.39 39.88 41.70
C ALA A 28 0.77 38.46 42.19
N LEU A 29 -0.09 37.76 42.89
CA LEU A 29 0.17 36.39 43.38
C LEU A 29 -0.49 35.29 42.54
N GLY A 30 -1.43 35.61 41.66
CA GLY A 30 -2.07 34.68 40.75
C GLY A 30 -1.33 34.45 39.41
N ALA A 31 -0.47 35.38 39.01
CA ALA A 31 0.21 35.30 37.71
C ALA A 31 1.48 34.44 37.71
N VAL A 32 2.07 34.12 38.86
CA VAL A 32 3.26 33.26 38.97
C VAL A 32 2.89 31.78 39.01
N ALA A 33 1.69 31.43 39.50
CA ALA A 33 1.23 30.03 39.51
C ALA A 33 0.66 29.58 38.14
N ALA A 34 0.19 30.51 37.29
CA ALA A 34 -0.32 30.16 35.94
C ALA A 34 0.79 30.03 34.88
N LEU A 35 1.97 30.62 35.09
CA LEU A 35 3.12 30.51 34.20
C LEU A 35 3.93 29.22 34.45
N GLY A 36 3.73 28.54 35.59
CA GLY A 36 4.39 27.29 35.93
C GLY A 36 3.66 26.03 35.39
N GLN A 37 2.39 26.14 34.99
CA GLN A 37 1.63 25.02 34.45
C GLN A 37 1.46 25.03 32.91
N ALA A 38 1.73 26.17 32.26
CA ALA A 38 1.67 26.28 30.80
C ALA A 38 2.94 25.78 30.11
N SER A 39 4.04 25.58 30.85
CA SER A 39 5.29 25.04 30.30
C SER A 39 5.40 23.50 30.34
N SER A 40 4.51 22.83 31.04
CA SER A 40 4.49 21.34 31.07
C SER A 40 3.68 20.69 29.94
N ALA A 41 2.86 21.44 29.21
CA ALA A 41 2.10 20.94 28.08
C ALA A 41 2.86 21.02 26.73
N TRP A 42 4.05 21.60 26.71
CA TRP A 42 4.90 21.77 25.50
C TRP A 42 6.27 21.09 25.62
N ALA A 43 6.50 20.30 26.65
CA ALA A 43 7.55 19.31 26.58
C ALA A 43 7.00 18.17 25.71
N ALA A 44 6.99 18.37 24.38
CA ALA A 44 6.89 17.24 23.46
C ALA A 44 7.82 16.16 24.02
N ASP A 45 7.29 14.97 24.26
CA ASP A 45 8.01 13.86 24.88
C ASP A 45 9.24 13.53 24.02
N LYS A 46 10.36 14.21 24.32
CA LYS A 46 11.62 14.12 23.57
C LYS A 46 12.21 12.71 23.58
N ASP A 47 11.63 11.84 24.41
CA ASP A 47 12.06 10.47 24.61
C ASP A 47 11.11 9.46 23.95
N THR A 48 10.05 9.92 23.27
CA THR A 48 9.13 9.08 22.51
C THR A 48 9.23 9.36 21.01
N ILE A 49 9.51 8.32 20.24
CA ILE A 49 9.40 8.32 18.77
C ILE A 49 7.95 7.99 18.40
N LYS A 50 7.33 8.85 17.61
CA LYS A 50 5.96 8.64 17.11
C LYS A 50 5.97 8.26 15.64
N ILE A 51 5.45 7.08 15.32
CA ILE A 51 5.30 6.58 13.94
C ILE A 51 3.81 6.66 13.59
N GLY A 52 3.45 7.46 12.58
CA GLY A 52 2.13 7.42 11.97
C GLY A 52 2.03 6.24 11.01
N TYR A 53 0.92 5.51 11.02
CA TYR A 53 0.63 4.46 10.06
C TYR A 53 -0.78 4.64 9.50
N ILE A 54 -0.91 4.67 8.16
CA ILE A 54 -2.22 4.81 7.48
C ILE A 54 -2.39 3.67 6.49
N SER A 55 -3.55 2.99 6.57
CA SER A 55 -3.91 1.88 5.69
C SER A 55 -5.42 1.82 5.44
N PRO A 56 -5.89 1.13 4.38
CA PRO A 56 -7.30 0.95 4.09
C PRO A 56 -7.88 -0.22 4.89
N LYS A 57 -7.95 -0.10 6.22
CA LYS A 57 -8.42 -1.17 7.11
C LYS A 57 -9.88 -1.55 6.84
N THR A 58 -10.68 -0.60 6.35
CA THR A 58 -12.06 -0.82 5.92
C THR A 58 -12.29 -0.30 4.49
N GLY A 59 -13.43 -0.68 3.89
CA GLY A 59 -13.78 -0.30 2.51
C GLY A 59 -13.28 -1.29 1.45
N PRO A 60 -13.38 -0.93 0.16
CA PRO A 60 -13.10 -1.84 -0.96
C PRO A 60 -11.66 -2.37 -1.03
N PHE A 61 -10.69 -1.64 -0.45
CA PHE A 61 -9.28 -2.04 -0.40
C PHE A 61 -8.88 -2.74 0.90
N SER A 62 -9.83 -3.04 1.79
CA SER A 62 -9.55 -3.71 3.06
C SER A 62 -8.77 -5.04 2.97
N PRO A 63 -8.85 -5.84 1.89
CA PRO A 63 -8.00 -7.02 1.78
C PRO A 63 -6.50 -6.73 1.85
N PHE A 64 -6.06 -5.52 1.45
CA PHE A 64 -4.65 -5.11 1.54
C PHE A 64 -4.19 -4.82 2.98
N ALA A 65 -5.11 -4.58 3.91
CA ALA A 65 -4.84 -4.31 5.32
C ALA A 65 -5.35 -5.43 6.27
N GLU A 66 -5.76 -6.58 5.73
CA GLU A 66 -6.32 -7.69 6.51
C GLU A 66 -5.37 -8.19 7.61
N ALA A 67 -4.06 -8.12 7.37
CA ALA A 67 -3.05 -8.58 8.32
C ALA A 67 -2.54 -7.49 9.27
N ASP A 68 -3.00 -6.25 9.17
CA ASP A 68 -2.43 -5.10 9.88
C ASP A 68 -2.44 -5.24 11.39
N ASP A 69 -3.54 -5.72 11.98
CA ASP A 69 -3.63 -5.88 13.45
C ASP A 69 -2.57 -6.86 13.97
N PHE A 70 -2.37 -7.96 13.25
CA PHE A 70 -1.33 -8.93 13.60
C PHE A 70 0.07 -8.32 13.44
N ILE A 71 0.32 -7.63 12.33
CA ILE A 71 1.63 -6.99 12.07
C ILE A 71 1.92 -5.95 13.15
N LEU A 72 0.96 -5.07 13.46
CA LEU A 72 1.11 -4.05 14.50
C LEU A 72 1.40 -4.67 15.87
N ASP A 73 0.75 -5.78 16.22
CA ASP A 73 1.02 -6.52 17.46
C ASP A 73 2.46 -7.05 17.49
N GLN A 74 2.92 -7.71 16.42
CA GLN A 74 4.29 -8.22 16.32
C GLN A 74 5.33 -7.10 16.38
N VAL A 75 5.11 -5.99 15.68
CA VAL A 75 6.01 -4.83 15.69
C VAL A 75 6.05 -4.18 17.07
N ARG A 76 4.89 -3.95 17.71
CA ARG A 76 4.84 -3.40 19.08
C ARG A 76 5.55 -4.29 20.09
N LYS A 77 5.40 -5.61 19.98
CA LYS A 77 6.15 -6.56 20.81
C LYS A 77 7.66 -6.45 20.61
N SER A 78 8.12 -6.34 19.37
CA SER A 78 9.55 -6.19 19.06
C SER A 78 10.14 -4.87 19.56
N LEU A 79 9.31 -3.87 19.82
CA LEU A 79 9.68 -2.53 20.30
C LEU A 79 9.31 -2.29 21.78
N ALA A 80 8.85 -3.31 22.50
CA ALA A 80 8.40 -3.17 23.89
C ALA A 80 9.49 -2.58 24.80
N ASP A 81 10.76 -2.95 24.55
CA ASP A 81 11.92 -2.42 25.28
C ASP A 81 12.40 -1.06 24.76
N GLY A 82 11.68 -0.46 23.80
CA GLY A 82 12.08 0.79 23.12
C GLY A 82 13.10 0.61 22.02
N LEU A 83 13.53 1.73 21.43
CA LEU A 83 14.46 1.80 20.32
C LEU A 83 15.68 2.62 20.72
N THR A 84 16.89 2.05 20.62
CA THR A 84 18.14 2.79 20.87
C THR A 84 18.62 3.43 19.56
N VAL A 85 18.77 4.76 19.57
CA VAL A 85 19.25 5.56 18.44
C VAL A 85 20.31 6.54 18.94
N GLY A 86 21.48 6.60 18.32
CA GLY A 86 22.56 7.53 18.72
C GLY A 86 22.99 7.37 20.18
N GLY A 87 22.87 6.17 20.76
CA GLY A 87 23.19 5.92 22.17
C GLY A 87 22.07 6.27 23.16
N LYS A 88 20.98 6.87 22.71
CA LYS A 88 19.81 7.20 23.54
C LYS A 88 18.68 6.21 23.30
N LYS A 89 18.01 5.78 24.38
CA LYS A 89 16.84 4.90 24.33
C LYS A 89 15.57 5.74 24.25
N TYR A 90 14.71 5.40 23.27
CA TYR A 90 13.43 6.04 23.04
C TYR A 90 12.28 5.05 23.24
N LYS A 91 11.18 5.51 23.82
CA LYS A 91 9.89 4.81 23.72
C LYS A 91 9.40 4.94 22.28
N VAL A 92 8.69 3.94 21.76
CA VAL A 92 8.09 4.00 20.42
C VAL A 92 6.58 3.89 20.51
N GLU A 93 5.89 4.83 19.90
CA GLU A 93 4.44 4.86 19.77
C GLU A 93 4.06 4.74 18.29
N ILE A 94 3.13 3.81 17.97
CA ILE A 94 2.61 3.63 16.60
C ILE A 94 1.15 4.05 16.59
N LEU A 95 0.87 5.16 15.88
CA LEU A 95 -0.44 5.79 15.72
C LEU A 95 -1.07 5.30 14.40
N ALA A 96 -1.82 4.19 14.48
CA ALA A 96 -2.50 3.63 13.31
C ALA A 96 -3.82 4.34 13.02
N ARG A 97 -4.13 4.57 11.74
CA ARG A 97 -5.36 5.22 11.24
C ARG A 97 -5.92 4.43 10.07
N ASP A 98 -7.24 4.34 10.01
CA ASP A 98 -8.00 3.74 8.91
C ASP A 98 -8.47 4.82 7.94
N ASP A 99 -7.98 4.79 6.70
CA ASP A 99 -8.39 5.72 5.64
C ASP A 99 -9.73 5.34 4.99
N GLN A 100 -10.30 4.19 5.34
CA GLN A 100 -11.59 3.69 4.83
C GLN A 100 -11.62 3.60 3.29
N SER A 101 -10.46 3.34 2.68
CA SER A 101 -10.29 3.32 1.21
C SER A 101 -10.65 4.65 0.53
N SER A 102 -10.51 5.78 1.23
CA SER A 102 -10.82 7.14 0.75
C SER A 102 -9.54 7.98 0.63
N PRO A 103 -9.21 8.47 -0.59
CA PRO A 103 -8.06 9.35 -0.81
C PRO A 103 -8.10 10.63 0.05
N ASP A 104 -9.26 11.28 0.14
CA ASP A 104 -9.43 12.51 0.92
C ASP A 104 -9.23 12.24 2.41
N ARG A 105 -9.78 11.12 2.91
CA ARG A 105 -9.59 10.74 4.30
C ARG A 105 -8.13 10.42 4.60
N GLN A 106 -7.42 9.75 3.72
CA GLN A 106 -5.99 9.49 3.87
C GLN A 106 -5.20 10.80 3.98
N SER A 107 -5.50 11.79 3.13
CA SER A 107 -4.89 13.13 3.18
C SER A 107 -5.15 13.84 4.52
N ASN A 108 -6.41 13.84 4.98
CA ASN A 108 -6.81 14.47 6.24
C ASN A 108 -6.16 13.81 7.45
N LEU A 109 -6.10 12.48 7.50
CA LEU A 109 -5.45 11.72 8.56
C LEU A 109 -3.93 11.96 8.58
N ALA A 110 -3.30 12.07 7.41
CA ALA A 110 -1.89 12.41 7.34
C ALA A 110 -1.62 13.81 7.90
N ALA A 111 -2.43 14.81 7.53
CA ALA A 111 -2.34 16.16 8.06
C ALA A 111 -2.57 16.21 9.59
N GLU A 112 -3.50 15.40 10.11
CA GLU A 112 -3.73 15.26 11.56
C GLU A 112 -2.51 14.69 12.28
N LEU A 113 -1.96 13.57 11.79
CA LEU A 113 -0.79 12.93 12.38
C LEU A 113 0.43 13.85 12.36
N ILE A 114 0.60 14.65 11.30
CA ILE A 114 1.70 15.60 11.17
C ILE A 114 1.52 16.78 12.14
N ASN A 115 0.36 17.45 12.09
CA ASN A 115 0.18 18.76 12.74
C ASN A 115 -0.29 18.70 14.19
N LYS A 116 -1.02 17.63 14.58
CA LYS A 116 -1.53 17.48 15.94
C LYS A 116 -0.71 16.50 16.76
N GLU A 117 -0.38 15.33 16.16
CA GLU A 117 0.37 14.29 16.87
C GLU A 117 1.89 14.53 16.82
N ASN A 118 2.39 15.33 15.87
CA ASN A 118 3.82 15.62 15.67
C ASN A 118 4.63 14.32 15.48
N ILE A 119 4.24 13.52 14.51
CA ILE A 119 4.93 12.26 14.18
C ILE A 119 6.34 12.50 13.64
N ASP A 120 7.25 11.57 13.91
CA ASP A 120 8.63 11.59 13.45
C ASP A 120 8.83 10.89 12.12
N LEU A 121 7.96 9.92 11.83
CA LEU A 121 7.96 9.12 10.60
C LEU A 121 6.53 8.74 10.23
N MET A 122 6.20 8.82 8.94
CA MET A 122 4.97 8.29 8.37
C MET A 122 5.26 6.98 7.64
N LEU A 123 4.43 5.96 7.87
CA LEU A 123 4.34 4.74 7.09
C LEU A 123 2.95 4.68 6.44
N ALA A 124 2.85 4.34 5.16
CA ALA A 124 1.55 4.36 4.48
C ALA A 124 1.43 3.31 3.38
N GLN A 125 0.20 2.84 3.15
CA GLN A 125 -0.14 2.07 1.96
C GLN A 125 -0.64 3.00 0.84
N VAL A 126 -0.23 2.73 -0.41
CA VAL A 126 -0.55 3.52 -1.62
C VAL A 126 -1.69 2.88 -2.42
N SER A 127 -2.37 1.88 -1.88
CA SER A 127 -3.45 1.15 -2.55
C SER A 127 -4.58 2.04 -3.12
N ILE A 128 -4.76 3.23 -2.55
CA ILE A 128 -5.73 4.24 -2.99
C ILE A 128 -5.10 5.53 -3.54
N GLY A 129 -3.76 5.59 -3.60
CA GLY A 129 -2.99 6.74 -4.05
C GLY A 129 -1.99 7.27 -3.02
N PRO A 130 -1.10 8.19 -3.41
CA PRO A 130 0.03 8.64 -2.58
C PRO A 130 -0.31 9.85 -1.69
N ASN A 131 -1.54 9.96 -1.19
CA ASN A 131 -2.03 11.17 -0.50
C ASN A 131 -1.29 11.44 0.81
N ALA A 132 -0.95 10.39 1.58
CA ALA A 132 -0.12 10.53 2.78
C ALA A 132 1.30 11.01 2.43
N SER A 133 1.91 10.47 1.37
CA SER A 133 3.22 10.93 0.89
C SER A 133 3.18 12.39 0.46
N GLN A 134 2.11 12.84 -0.20
CA GLN A 134 1.94 14.25 -0.59
C GLN A 134 1.96 15.18 0.63
N GLN A 135 1.20 14.85 1.67
CA GLN A 135 1.18 15.64 2.90
C GLN A 135 2.55 15.67 3.60
N CYS A 136 3.24 14.54 3.60
CA CYS A 136 4.58 14.43 4.19
C CYS A 136 5.62 15.24 3.43
N GLU A 137 5.63 15.21 2.08
CA GLU A 137 6.56 16.02 1.28
C GLU A 137 6.35 17.52 1.47
N LEU A 138 5.08 17.96 1.53
CA LEU A 138 4.73 19.37 1.77
C LEU A 138 5.19 19.87 3.14
N ASN A 139 5.19 19.00 4.15
CA ASN A 139 5.52 19.38 5.54
C ASN A 139 6.95 18.94 5.94
N GLY A 140 7.73 18.33 5.05
CA GLY A 140 9.10 17.89 5.34
C GLY A 140 9.18 16.70 6.32
N VAL A 141 8.10 15.95 6.49
CA VAL A 141 8.07 14.76 7.36
C VAL A 141 8.54 13.54 6.57
N PRO A 142 9.48 12.74 7.08
CA PRO A 142 9.89 11.50 6.41
C PRO A 142 8.72 10.53 6.25
N CYS A 143 8.57 9.98 5.04
CA CYS A 143 7.54 9.00 4.75
C CYS A 143 8.10 7.84 3.94
N ILE A 144 7.79 6.61 4.35
CA ILE A 144 8.01 5.42 3.53
C ILE A 144 6.64 4.83 3.21
N SER A 145 6.41 4.48 1.95
CA SER A 145 5.15 3.89 1.49
C SER A 145 5.37 2.63 0.66
N THR A 146 4.31 1.82 0.53
CA THR A 146 4.32 0.56 -0.22
C THR A 146 2.91 0.21 -0.73
N VAL A 147 2.73 -0.96 -1.32
CA VAL A 147 1.45 -1.52 -1.80
C VAL A 147 0.83 -0.68 -2.91
N GLY A 148 1.59 -0.49 -3.98
CA GLY A 148 1.18 0.15 -5.23
C GLY A 148 2.37 0.26 -6.17
N PRO A 149 2.18 0.15 -7.51
CA PRO A 149 3.29 0.32 -8.45
C PRO A 149 3.98 1.66 -8.25
N TRP A 150 5.31 1.70 -8.37
CA TRP A 150 6.05 2.95 -8.17
C TRP A 150 5.55 4.09 -9.08
N GLN A 151 5.03 3.76 -10.26
CA GLN A 151 4.43 4.74 -11.17
C GLN A 151 3.18 5.40 -10.56
N ALA A 152 2.34 4.61 -9.87
CA ALA A 152 1.13 5.11 -9.21
C ALA A 152 1.44 5.96 -7.96
N TRP A 153 2.65 5.86 -7.43
CA TRP A 153 3.14 6.73 -6.36
C TRP A 153 3.81 7.99 -6.92
N LEU A 154 4.72 7.84 -7.91
CA LEU A 154 5.59 8.92 -8.38
C LEU A 154 4.83 9.96 -9.20
N PHE A 155 4.06 9.53 -10.23
CA PHE A 155 3.48 10.45 -11.20
C PHE A 155 2.34 11.31 -10.64
N PRO A 156 1.42 10.83 -9.79
CA PRO A 156 0.43 11.71 -9.16
C PRO A 156 1.07 12.76 -8.24
N LEU A 157 2.24 12.48 -7.66
CA LEU A 157 3.04 13.44 -6.90
C LEU A 157 3.81 14.42 -7.81
N LYS A 158 3.69 14.31 -9.13
CA LYS A 158 4.45 15.07 -10.13
C LYS A 158 5.97 14.88 -9.99
N GLY A 159 6.38 13.69 -9.55
CA GLY A 159 7.78 13.34 -9.36
C GLY A 159 8.52 13.10 -10.68
N ASP A 160 9.82 13.40 -10.66
CA ASP A 160 10.76 13.09 -11.73
C ASP A 160 11.61 11.89 -11.27
N PRO A 161 11.65 10.76 -12.02
CA PRO A 161 12.42 9.58 -11.62
C PRO A 161 13.91 9.84 -11.39
N ALA A 162 14.47 10.87 -12.05
CA ALA A 162 15.89 11.23 -11.92
C ALA A 162 16.17 12.15 -10.73
N LYS A 163 15.17 12.93 -10.27
CA LYS A 163 15.32 13.91 -9.19
C LYS A 163 14.79 13.41 -7.85
N GLY A 164 13.64 12.70 -7.87
CA GLY A 164 12.95 12.23 -6.67
C GLY A 164 12.38 13.36 -5.81
N PHE A 165 12.30 13.10 -4.52
CA PHE A 165 11.69 13.96 -3.48
C PHE A 165 12.66 14.21 -2.33
N LYS A 166 12.32 15.16 -1.45
CA LYS A 166 13.13 15.48 -0.27
C LYS A 166 12.89 14.50 0.88
N SER A 167 11.62 14.22 1.19
CA SER A 167 11.21 13.56 2.43
C SER A 167 10.49 12.23 2.21
N VAL A 168 9.99 11.93 1.01
CA VAL A 168 9.15 10.77 0.78
C VAL A 168 9.81 9.72 -0.10
N PHE A 169 9.53 8.45 0.24
CA PHE A 169 10.13 7.26 -0.35
C PHE A 169 9.07 6.18 -0.57
N HIS A 170 9.33 5.32 -1.54
CA HIS A 170 8.43 4.23 -1.85
C HIS A 170 9.19 2.95 -2.17
N PHE A 171 8.67 1.81 -1.73
CA PHE A 171 9.18 0.55 -2.22
C PHE A 171 8.03 -0.34 -2.69
N PHE A 172 8.10 -0.73 -3.92
CA PHE A 172 7.24 -1.75 -4.54
C PHE A 172 7.77 -2.07 -5.94
N TRP A 173 7.09 -2.95 -6.65
CA TRP A 173 7.37 -3.23 -8.05
C TRP A 173 6.84 -2.12 -8.99
N GLY A 174 7.28 -2.16 -10.23
CA GLY A 174 6.74 -1.34 -11.31
C GLY A 174 5.87 -2.14 -12.28
N LEU A 175 5.09 -1.46 -13.11
CA LEU A 175 4.28 -2.11 -14.16
C LEU A 175 5.13 -2.95 -15.10
N GLU A 176 6.37 -2.52 -15.37
CA GLU A 176 7.35 -3.27 -16.16
C GLU A 176 7.71 -4.61 -15.50
N ASP A 177 7.90 -4.63 -14.18
CA ASP A 177 8.28 -5.85 -13.45
C ASP A 177 7.16 -6.90 -13.51
N ILE A 178 5.90 -6.46 -13.41
CA ILE A 178 4.73 -7.36 -13.53
C ILE A 178 4.56 -7.84 -14.97
N ALA A 179 4.76 -6.96 -15.95
CA ALA A 179 4.70 -7.35 -17.36
C ALA A 179 5.76 -8.40 -17.69
N ASP A 180 6.99 -8.25 -17.20
CA ASP A 180 8.07 -9.22 -17.37
C ASP A 180 7.73 -10.56 -16.72
N VAL A 181 7.19 -10.57 -15.51
CA VAL A 181 6.72 -11.80 -14.83
C VAL A 181 5.63 -12.51 -15.64
N TYR A 182 4.67 -11.77 -16.20
CA TYR A 182 3.61 -12.38 -17.01
C TYR A 182 4.15 -12.96 -18.31
N LEU A 183 5.03 -12.22 -18.99
CA LEU A 183 5.71 -12.69 -20.19
C LEU A 183 6.52 -13.97 -19.93
N ASP A 184 7.20 -14.03 -18.79
CA ASP A 184 7.96 -15.20 -18.38
C ASP A 184 7.07 -16.42 -18.12
N ILE A 185 5.91 -16.23 -17.44
CA ILE A 185 4.90 -17.29 -17.27
C ILE A 185 4.41 -17.81 -18.62
N TRP A 186 4.09 -16.91 -19.56
CA TRP A 186 3.53 -17.27 -20.85
C TRP A 186 4.55 -17.91 -21.80
N ALA A 187 5.83 -17.57 -21.64
CA ALA A 187 6.91 -18.21 -22.42
C ALA A 187 7.16 -19.68 -22.05
N ASP A 188 6.74 -20.10 -20.86
CA ASP A 188 6.93 -21.48 -20.39
C ASP A 188 5.91 -22.48 -20.97
N VAL A 189 4.90 -21.99 -21.71
CA VAL A 189 3.82 -22.83 -22.27
C VAL A 189 3.54 -22.52 -23.74
N PRO A 190 3.13 -23.54 -24.54
CA PRO A 190 2.79 -23.35 -25.94
C PRO A 190 1.48 -22.55 -26.07
N SER A 191 1.53 -21.45 -26.82
CA SER A 191 0.35 -20.63 -27.14
C SER A 191 0.48 -20.01 -28.53
N ASN A 192 -0.64 -19.55 -29.08
CA ASN A 192 -0.66 -18.77 -30.34
C ASN A 192 -0.26 -17.31 -30.14
N LYS A 193 0.14 -16.90 -28.93
CA LYS A 193 0.50 -15.53 -28.55
C LYS A 193 -0.60 -14.49 -28.77
N VAL A 194 -1.86 -14.87 -28.75
CA VAL A 194 -3.00 -13.96 -28.78
C VAL A 194 -3.53 -13.76 -27.36
N VAL A 195 -3.49 -12.51 -26.91
CA VAL A 195 -3.83 -12.10 -25.52
C VAL A 195 -5.11 -11.28 -25.52
N GLY A 196 -6.10 -11.71 -24.78
CA GLY A 196 -7.28 -10.92 -24.43
C GLY A 196 -6.98 -10.03 -23.21
N SER A 197 -7.12 -8.74 -23.40
CA SER A 197 -6.77 -7.70 -22.44
C SER A 197 -8.06 -7.09 -21.84
N VAL A 198 -8.24 -7.16 -20.52
CA VAL A 198 -9.47 -6.72 -19.82
C VAL A 198 -9.11 -5.92 -18.57
N PHE A 199 -9.30 -4.61 -18.63
CA PHE A 199 -8.99 -3.70 -17.52
C PHE A 199 -10.18 -2.82 -17.15
N SER A 200 -10.33 -2.53 -15.84
CA SER A 200 -11.40 -1.66 -15.34
C SER A 200 -11.20 -0.19 -15.73
N ASN A 201 -12.31 0.55 -15.82
CA ASN A 201 -12.32 2.00 -16.01
C ASN A 201 -12.18 2.71 -14.67
N ASP A 202 -11.05 2.54 -14.04
CA ASP A 202 -10.62 3.23 -12.83
C ASP A 202 -9.15 3.63 -12.94
N VAL A 203 -8.62 4.34 -11.96
CA VAL A 203 -7.24 4.86 -12.03
C VAL A 203 -6.22 3.72 -12.25
N PRO A 204 -6.18 2.63 -11.46
CA PRO A 204 -5.24 1.54 -11.70
C PRO A 204 -5.50 0.78 -13.00
N GLY A 205 -6.75 0.51 -13.36
CA GLY A 205 -7.09 -0.19 -14.59
C GLY A 205 -6.72 0.58 -15.85
N ASN A 206 -6.93 1.89 -15.84
CA ASN A 206 -6.51 2.76 -16.94
C ASN A 206 -4.99 2.83 -17.07
N ALA A 207 -4.25 2.92 -15.95
CA ALA A 207 -2.80 2.94 -15.96
C ALA A 207 -2.19 1.61 -16.41
N MET A 208 -2.65 0.48 -15.84
CA MET A 208 -2.14 -0.85 -16.19
C MET A 208 -2.52 -1.28 -17.60
N GLY A 209 -3.72 -0.89 -18.06
CA GLY A 209 -4.24 -1.24 -19.37
C GLY A 209 -3.85 -0.26 -20.49
N ASP A 210 -3.06 0.77 -20.23
CA ASP A 210 -2.60 1.70 -21.30
C ASP A 210 -1.82 0.95 -22.35
N MET A 211 -2.18 1.16 -23.64
CA MET A 211 -1.57 0.45 -24.77
C MET A 211 -0.12 0.85 -25.06
N LYS A 212 0.37 1.96 -24.51
CA LYS A 212 1.73 2.45 -24.74
C LYS A 212 2.61 2.29 -23.49
N LEU A 213 2.09 2.67 -22.34
CA LEU A 213 2.84 2.78 -21.10
C LEU A 213 2.48 1.66 -20.10
N GLY A 214 1.34 1.01 -20.30
CA GLY A 214 0.87 -0.11 -19.47
C GLY A 214 1.35 -1.49 -19.96
N MET A 215 0.79 -2.51 -19.37
CA MET A 215 1.15 -3.90 -19.64
C MET A 215 0.89 -4.36 -21.09
N PRO A 216 -0.24 -4.02 -21.75
CA PRO A 216 -0.48 -4.42 -23.14
C PRO A 216 0.60 -3.93 -24.11
N GLY A 217 1.14 -2.74 -23.88
CA GLY A 217 2.24 -2.20 -24.68
C GLY A 217 3.53 -3.01 -24.56
N ALA A 218 3.85 -3.49 -23.35
CA ALA A 218 4.98 -4.39 -23.12
C ALA A 218 4.78 -5.75 -23.78
N PHE A 219 3.60 -6.32 -23.69
CA PHE A 219 3.24 -7.59 -24.32
C PHE A 219 3.33 -7.52 -25.85
N ALA A 220 2.81 -6.43 -26.45
CA ALA A 220 2.91 -6.21 -27.88
C ALA A 220 4.37 -6.11 -28.38
N LYS A 221 5.24 -5.42 -27.62
CA LYS A 221 6.68 -5.34 -27.91
C LYS A 221 7.37 -6.71 -27.83
N ALA A 222 6.87 -7.61 -26.97
CA ALA A 222 7.35 -9.00 -26.86
C ALA A 222 6.77 -9.94 -27.92
N GLY A 223 6.01 -9.42 -28.89
CA GLY A 223 5.49 -10.18 -30.04
C GLY A 223 4.14 -10.87 -29.78
N TYR A 224 3.38 -10.45 -28.76
CA TYR A 224 2.02 -10.90 -28.54
C TYR A 224 1.01 -10.01 -29.26
N LYS A 225 0.00 -10.64 -29.90
CA LYS A 225 -1.15 -9.92 -30.46
C LYS A 225 -2.13 -9.57 -29.35
N ILE A 226 -2.45 -8.30 -29.16
CA ILE A 226 -3.39 -7.85 -28.12
C ILE A 226 -4.78 -7.67 -28.71
N VAL A 227 -5.78 -8.28 -28.09
CA VAL A 227 -7.22 -8.07 -28.32
C VAL A 227 -7.76 -7.27 -27.13
N ASP A 228 -7.98 -5.99 -27.36
CA ASP A 228 -8.51 -5.03 -26.37
C ASP A 228 -9.72 -4.33 -26.97
N ILE A 229 -10.88 -4.43 -26.34
CA ILE A 229 -12.13 -3.79 -26.79
C ILE A 229 -12.53 -2.61 -25.89
N GLY A 230 -11.59 -2.13 -25.07
CA GLY A 230 -11.80 -1.00 -24.18
C GLY A 230 -11.87 -1.38 -22.70
N ARG A 231 -12.30 -0.46 -21.87
CA ARG A 231 -12.36 -0.59 -20.41
C ARG A 231 -13.77 -0.94 -19.95
N PHE A 232 -13.88 -1.86 -18.99
CA PHE A 232 -15.17 -2.16 -18.36
C PHE A 232 -15.44 -1.23 -17.17
N PRO A 233 -16.70 -0.86 -16.90
CA PRO A 233 -17.08 -0.08 -15.72
C PRO A 233 -16.75 -0.84 -14.43
N ALA A 234 -16.25 -0.15 -13.40
CA ALA A 234 -16.06 -0.76 -12.09
C ALA A 234 -17.38 -1.34 -11.55
N GLY A 235 -17.31 -2.58 -11.06
CA GLY A 235 -18.48 -3.33 -10.61
C GLY A 235 -19.32 -3.99 -11.74
N ALA A 236 -18.78 -4.05 -12.95
CA ALA A 236 -19.44 -4.75 -14.06
C ALA A 236 -19.65 -6.23 -13.73
N ASP A 237 -20.77 -6.77 -14.16
CA ASP A 237 -21.15 -8.17 -14.03
C ASP A 237 -21.40 -8.86 -15.38
N ASP A 238 -21.37 -8.11 -16.50
CA ASP A 238 -21.47 -8.64 -17.86
C ASP A 238 -20.17 -8.43 -18.66
N PHE A 239 -19.57 -9.54 -19.07
CA PHE A 239 -18.34 -9.63 -19.89
C PHE A 239 -18.56 -10.33 -21.22
N SER A 240 -19.81 -10.53 -21.64
CA SER A 240 -20.17 -11.28 -22.84
C SER A 240 -19.52 -10.72 -24.11
N SER A 241 -19.45 -9.40 -24.24
CA SER A 241 -18.82 -8.73 -25.39
C SER A 241 -17.30 -9.01 -25.47
N TYR A 242 -16.59 -9.03 -24.34
CA TYR A 242 -15.17 -9.40 -24.27
C TYR A 242 -14.97 -10.85 -24.70
N ILE A 243 -15.77 -11.76 -24.15
CA ILE A 243 -15.70 -13.19 -24.44
C ILE A 243 -15.99 -13.47 -25.92
N GLN A 244 -16.99 -12.80 -26.52
CA GLN A 244 -17.27 -12.91 -27.97
C GLN A 244 -16.08 -12.45 -28.81
N ALA A 245 -15.48 -11.30 -28.51
CA ALA A 245 -14.31 -10.79 -29.20
C ALA A 245 -13.12 -11.77 -29.06
N PHE A 246 -12.91 -12.33 -27.89
CA PHE A 246 -11.82 -13.26 -27.61
C PHE A 246 -12.03 -14.59 -28.38
N LYS A 247 -13.24 -15.10 -28.47
CA LYS A 247 -13.54 -16.27 -29.30
C LYS A 247 -13.31 -16.01 -30.78
N LYS A 248 -13.74 -14.86 -31.29
CA LYS A 248 -13.55 -14.45 -32.69
C LYS A 248 -12.08 -14.38 -33.07
N ASP A 249 -11.25 -13.83 -32.18
CA ASP A 249 -9.80 -13.64 -32.41
C ASP A 249 -8.94 -14.82 -31.96
N ASN A 250 -9.53 -15.95 -31.54
CA ASN A 250 -8.84 -17.14 -31.02
C ASN A 250 -7.85 -16.82 -29.88
N VAL A 251 -8.29 -16.05 -28.90
CA VAL A 251 -7.51 -15.70 -27.70
C VAL A 251 -7.21 -16.97 -26.90
N GLU A 252 -5.94 -17.22 -26.62
CA GLU A 252 -5.47 -18.33 -25.78
C GLU A 252 -4.98 -17.88 -24.40
N ILE A 253 -4.65 -16.59 -24.24
CA ILE A 253 -4.17 -16.02 -22.99
C ILE A 253 -5.14 -14.90 -22.57
N VAL A 254 -5.62 -14.91 -21.35
CA VAL A 254 -6.42 -13.82 -20.75
C VAL A 254 -5.62 -13.13 -19.68
N THR A 255 -5.58 -11.80 -19.73
CA THR A 255 -4.96 -10.96 -18.71
C THR A 255 -5.81 -9.76 -18.39
N GLY A 256 -5.60 -9.16 -17.23
CA GLY A 256 -6.31 -7.95 -16.84
C GLY A 256 -6.18 -7.59 -15.37
N LEU A 257 -6.94 -6.56 -15.00
CA LEU A 257 -7.10 -6.11 -13.62
C LEU A 257 -8.58 -6.17 -13.23
N PHE A 258 -8.91 -7.03 -12.30
CA PHE A 258 -10.27 -7.25 -11.82
C PHE A 258 -10.35 -7.20 -10.30
N ASN A 259 -11.50 -6.80 -9.77
CA ASN A 259 -11.86 -7.18 -8.41
C ASN A 259 -12.35 -8.64 -8.38
N PRO A 260 -12.30 -9.34 -7.23
CA PRO A 260 -12.73 -10.74 -7.16
C PRO A 260 -14.14 -11.03 -7.70
N PRO A 261 -15.20 -10.23 -7.43
CA PRO A 261 -16.53 -10.47 -7.98
C PRO A 261 -16.61 -10.33 -9.52
N GLU A 262 -15.90 -9.33 -10.08
CA GLU A 262 -15.83 -9.12 -11.54
C GLU A 262 -15.18 -10.31 -12.23
N TRP A 263 -14.06 -10.80 -11.67
CA TRP A 263 -13.37 -11.99 -12.18
C TRP A 263 -14.23 -13.25 -12.10
N ALA A 264 -14.96 -13.43 -11.00
CA ALA A 264 -15.89 -14.55 -10.86
C ALA A 264 -16.99 -14.51 -11.93
N SER A 265 -17.53 -13.32 -12.24
CA SER A 265 -18.50 -13.14 -13.32
C SER A 265 -17.91 -13.47 -14.69
N PHE A 266 -16.68 -12.97 -14.99
CA PHE A 266 -15.97 -13.28 -16.22
C PHE A 266 -15.77 -14.80 -16.38
N VAL A 267 -15.28 -15.48 -15.34
CA VAL A 267 -15.03 -16.95 -15.36
C VAL A 267 -16.32 -17.75 -15.56
N LYS A 268 -17.40 -17.35 -14.87
CA LYS A 268 -18.73 -17.99 -15.03
C LYS A 268 -19.26 -17.85 -16.45
N GLN A 269 -19.19 -16.65 -17.02
CA GLN A 269 -19.68 -16.39 -18.40
C GLN A 269 -18.78 -17.06 -19.45
N SER A 270 -17.47 -17.12 -19.22
CA SER A 270 -16.53 -17.88 -20.08
C SER A 270 -16.96 -19.33 -20.19
N ALA A 271 -17.29 -19.97 -19.07
CA ALA A 271 -17.79 -21.35 -19.06
C ALA A 271 -19.14 -21.47 -19.80
N GLN A 272 -20.09 -20.57 -19.56
CA GLN A 272 -21.40 -20.56 -20.22
C GLN A 272 -21.30 -20.38 -21.75
N MET A 273 -20.34 -19.58 -22.19
CA MET A 273 -20.11 -19.29 -23.61
C MET A 273 -19.09 -20.24 -24.26
N ASN A 274 -18.67 -21.30 -23.54
CA ASN A 274 -17.67 -22.25 -24.00
C ASN A 274 -16.37 -21.58 -24.51
N PHE A 275 -15.88 -20.57 -23.76
CA PHE A 275 -14.60 -19.96 -23.97
C PHE A 275 -13.57 -20.57 -23.00
N LYS A 276 -12.52 -21.19 -23.54
CA LYS A 276 -11.53 -21.96 -22.78
C LYS A 276 -10.11 -21.46 -23.12
N PRO A 277 -9.64 -20.36 -22.50
CA PRO A 277 -8.27 -19.94 -22.66
C PRO A 277 -7.30 -20.99 -22.09
N LYS A 278 -6.08 -21.07 -22.65
CA LYS A 278 -5.01 -21.92 -22.13
C LYS A 278 -4.36 -21.36 -20.87
N VAL A 279 -4.33 -20.04 -20.75
CA VAL A 279 -3.70 -19.32 -19.64
C VAL A 279 -4.63 -18.17 -19.19
N ALA A 280 -4.76 -18.00 -17.89
CA ALA A 280 -5.33 -16.79 -17.29
C ALA A 280 -4.37 -16.26 -16.23
N THR A 281 -3.77 -15.10 -16.49
CA THR A 281 -2.85 -14.41 -15.58
C THR A 281 -3.43 -13.05 -15.25
N VAL A 282 -3.95 -12.91 -14.02
CA VAL A 282 -4.79 -11.77 -13.66
C VAL A 282 -4.32 -11.14 -12.36
N ALA A 283 -4.16 -9.84 -12.40
CA ALA A 283 -3.82 -9.03 -11.23
C ALA A 283 -5.03 -8.77 -10.33
N LYS A 284 -4.76 -8.47 -9.07
CA LYS A 284 -5.70 -8.08 -8.01
C LYS A 284 -6.68 -9.19 -7.62
N ALA A 285 -7.51 -9.71 -8.54
CA ALA A 285 -8.52 -10.73 -8.22
C ALA A 285 -7.93 -12.05 -7.69
N LEU A 286 -6.72 -12.38 -8.12
CA LEU A 286 -6.03 -13.63 -7.76
C LEU A 286 -4.96 -13.44 -6.67
N LEU A 287 -4.89 -12.28 -6.02
CA LEU A 287 -3.91 -12.01 -4.95
C LEU A 287 -4.34 -12.58 -3.59
N PHE A 288 -5.66 -12.73 -3.37
CA PHE A 288 -6.21 -13.05 -2.06
C PHE A 288 -6.86 -14.42 -2.02
N PRO A 289 -6.44 -15.31 -1.09
CA PRO A 289 -6.95 -16.67 -1.00
C PRO A 289 -8.48 -16.77 -0.92
N GLY A 290 -9.14 -15.86 -0.21
CA GLY A 290 -10.60 -15.85 -0.08
C GLY A 290 -11.32 -15.62 -1.41
N GLY A 291 -10.83 -14.70 -2.25
CA GLY A 291 -11.37 -14.45 -3.58
C GLY A 291 -11.16 -15.66 -4.51
N VAL A 292 -10.01 -16.30 -4.41
CA VAL A 292 -9.68 -17.50 -5.21
C VAL A 292 -10.52 -18.70 -4.76
N ALA A 293 -10.72 -18.88 -3.46
CA ALA A 293 -11.56 -19.96 -2.92
C ALA A 293 -13.02 -19.87 -3.42
N ALA A 294 -13.54 -18.65 -3.61
CA ALA A 294 -14.89 -18.45 -4.15
C ALA A 294 -15.07 -18.94 -5.61
N LEU A 295 -13.97 -19.12 -6.37
CA LEU A 295 -14.02 -19.70 -7.72
C LEU A 295 -14.15 -21.22 -7.71
N GLY A 296 -13.91 -21.87 -6.56
CA GLY A 296 -13.91 -23.32 -6.41
C GLY A 296 -12.91 -24.02 -7.34
N PRO A 297 -13.28 -25.16 -7.96
CA PRO A 297 -12.38 -25.91 -8.84
C PRO A 297 -11.87 -25.09 -10.05
N ARG A 298 -12.59 -24.05 -10.47
CA ARG A 298 -12.20 -23.20 -11.60
C ARG A 298 -10.95 -22.36 -11.34
N ALA A 299 -10.54 -22.21 -10.08
CA ALA A 299 -9.29 -21.54 -9.73
C ALA A 299 -8.04 -22.35 -10.11
N ASP A 300 -8.17 -23.68 -10.36
CA ASP A 300 -7.03 -24.52 -10.63
C ASP A 300 -6.33 -24.13 -11.94
N GLY A 301 -5.07 -23.81 -11.85
CA GLY A 301 -4.24 -23.37 -12.98
C GLY A 301 -4.25 -21.87 -13.26
N MET A 302 -5.07 -21.05 -12.60
CA MET A 302 -5.01 -19.59 -12.73
C MET A 302 -3.71 -19.04 -12.14
N SER A 303 -3.17 -17.98 -12.73
CA SER A 303 -1.86 -17.43 -12.36
C SER A 303 -1.92 -15.94 -12.04
N THR A 304 -0.93 -15.50 -11.28
CA THR A 304 -0.78 -14.11 -10.86
C THR A 304 0.67 -13.80 -10.50
N GLU A 305 0.98 -12.54 -10.29
CA GLU A 305 2.24 -12.11 -9.67
C GLU A 305 2.28 -12.48 -8.18
N ILE A 306 3.47 -12.72 -7.68
CA ILE A 306 3.73 -12.98 -6.26
C ILE A 306 4.74 -11.96 -5.72
N TRP A 307 4.36 -11.24 -4.68
CA TRP A 307 5.18 -10.25 -3.97
C TRP A 307 5.84 -10.82 -2.72
N TRP A 308 5.20 -11.81 -2.13
CA TRP A 308 5.65 -12.53 -0.95
C TRP A 308 4.82 -13.81 -0.73
N THR A 309 5.50 -14.84 -0.25
CA THR A 309 4.89 -16.09 0.24
C THR A 309 5.73 -16.67 1.38
N PRO A 310 5.21 -17.66 2.12
CA PRO A 310 5.99 -18.44 3.09
C PRO A 310 7.23 -19.14 2.50
N ALA A 311 7.29 -19.30 1.17
CA ALA A 311 8.42 -19.92 0.47
C ALA A 311 9.57 -18.95 0.19
N TYR A 312 9.43 -17.65 0.48
CA TYR A 312 10.53 -16.69 0.33
C TYR A 312 11.67 -17.04 1.30
N PRO A 313 12.94 -17.05 0.84
CA PRO A 313 14.09 -17.51 1.64
C PRO A 313 14.60 -16.44 2.62
N PHE A 314 13.82 -15.39 2.88
CA PHE A 314 14.21 -14.25 3.67
C PHE A 314 13.67 -14.31 5.11
N LYS A 315 14.21 -13.46 5.97
CA LYS A 315 13.86 -13.38 7.39
C LYS A 315 13.54 -11.94 7.79
N SER A 316 12.64 -11.81 8.74
CA SER A 316 12.37 -10.52 9.37
C SER A 316 13.58 -10.01 10.15
N SER A 317 13.97 -8.76 9.89
CA SER A 317 15.00 -8.05 10.65
C SER A 317 14.53 -7.59 12.04
N LEU A 318 13.21 -7.57 12.29
CA LEU A 318 12.62 -7.19 13.57
C LEU A 318 12.41 -8.38 14.49
N THR A 319 11.90 -9.50 13.96
CA THR A 319 11.53 -10.67 14.77
C THR A 319 12.48 -11.85 14.61
N GLY A 320 13.34 -11.85 13.59
CA GLY A 320 14.22 -12.97 13.23
C GLY A 320 13.48 -14.16 12.58
N GLN A 321 12.16 -14.11 12.47
CA GLN A 321 11.35 -15.18 11.89
C GLN A 321 11.59 -15.29 10.38
N THR A 322 11.64 -16.52 9.87
CA THR A 322 11.55 -16.78 8.43
C THR A 322 10.16 -16.42 7.90
N ALA A 323 10.04 -16.22 6.58
CA ALA A 323 8.74 -15.98 5.93
C ALA A 323 7.71 -17.06 6.30
N LYS A 324 8.14 -18.34 6.34
CA LYS A 324 7.26 -19.45 6.77
C LYS A 324 6.82 -19.33 8.23
N GLN A 325 7.75 -19.08 9.15
CA GLN A 325 7.42 -18.93 10.58
C GLN A 325 6.47 -17.77 10.82
N PHE A 326 6.63 -16.67 10.09
CA PHE A 326 5.78 -15.50 10.20
C PHE A 326 4.35 -15.76 9.68
N ALA A 327 4.22 -16.45 8.53
CA ALA A 327 2.94 -16.88 8.00
C ALA A 327 2.22 -17.89 8.91
N ASP A 328 2.95 -18.89 9.46
CA ASP A 328 2.41 -19.87 10.40
C ASP A 328 1.91 -19.18 11.67
N ALA A 329 2.65 -18.20 12.20
CA ALA A 329 2.24 -17.41 13.37
C ALA A 329 0.96 -16.60 13.09
N TYR A 330 0.86 -15.98 11.90
CA TYR A 330 -0.36 -15.30 11.48
C TYR A 330 -1.56 -16.24 11.43
N THR A 331 -1.42 -17.37 10.73
CA THR A 331 -2.50 -18.35 10.59
C THR A 331 -2.92 -18.93 11.94
N THR A 332 -1.96 -19.19 12.84
CA THR A 332 -2.22 -19.67 14.18
C THR A 332 -3.03 -18.68 15.02
N ALA A 333 -2.63 -17.41 14.98
CA ALA A 333 -3.24 -16.33 15.76
C ALA A 333 -4.63 -15.93 15.25
N THR A 334 -4.80 -15.88 13.91
CA THR A 334 -6.00 -15.32 13.29
C THR A 334 -6.99 -16.36 12.77
N LYS A 335 -6.55 -17.62 12.60
CA LYS A 335 -7.26 -18.71 11.91
C LYS A 335 -7.58 -18.41 10.44
N ARG A 336 -6.85 -17.45 9.83
CA ARG A 336 -6.97 -17.05 8.43
C ARG A 336 -5.75 -17.51 7.63
N GLU A 337 -5.93 -17.72 6.35
CA GLU A 337 -4.81 -17.94 5.42
C GLU A 337 -3.97 -16.66 5.32
N TRP A 338 -2.66 -16.84 5.16
CA TRP A 338 -1.75 -15.73 4.91
C TRP A 338 -2.08 -15.02 3.59
N THR A 339 -1.77 -13.74 3.51
CA THR A 339 -1.91 -12.92 2.31
C THR A 339 -0.56 -12.30 1.93
N GLN A 340 -0.37 -11.92 0.67
CA GLN A 340 0.88 -11.31 0.22
C GLN A 340 1.21 -9.98 0.94
N PRO A 341 0.23 -9.10 1.25
CA PRO A 341 0.46 -7.92 2.06
C PRO A 341 1.06 -8.20 3.45
N LEU A 342 0.85 -9.37 4.03
CA LEU A 342 1.42 -9.72 5.35
C LEU A 342 2.93 -9.50 5.40
N GLY A 343 3.69 -10.00 4.41
CA GLY A 343 5.14 -9.79 4.36
C GLY A 343 5.52 -8.37 3.96
N VAL A 344 4.83 -7.79 2.99
CA VAL A 344 5.17 -6.47 2.45
C VAL A 344 4.91 -5.35 3.46
N VAL A 345 3.78 -5.40 4.18
CA VAL A 345 3.48 -4.41 5.22
C VAL A 345 4.40 -4.60 6.44
N HIS A 346 4.76 -5.85 6.78
CA HIS A 346 5.77 -6.07 7.81
C HIS A 346 7.12 -5.43 7.41
N ALA A 347 7.55 -5.61 6.15
CA ALA A 347 8.77 -4.98 5.63
C ALA A 347 8.71 -3.43 5.64
N LEU A 348 7.52 -2.83 5.57
CA LEU A 348 7.36 -1.38 5.72
C LEU A 348 7.80 -0.92 7.12
N PHE A 349 7.42 -1.67 8.17
CA PHE A 349 7.88 -1.38 9.53
C PHE A 349 9.37 -1.70 9.70
N GLU A 350 9.89 -2.77 9.08
CA GLU A 350 11.34 -3.06 9.09
C GLU A 350 12.13 -1.87 8.52
N ALA A 351 11.72 -1.36 7.35
CA ALA A 351 12.35 -0.21 6.72
C ALA A 351 12.25 1.05 7.58
N GLY A 352 11.07 1.34 8.15
CA GLY A 352 10.85 2.49 9.00
C GLY A 352 11.73 2.49 10.26
N ILE A 353 11.78 1.36 10.95
CA ILE A 353 12.58 1.21 12.16
C ILE A 353 14.07 1.27 11.83
N GLN A 354 14.50 0.68 10.72
CA GLN A 354 15.89 0.79 10.25
C GLN A 354 16.25 2.24 9.92
N ALA A 355 15.36 3.01 9.28
CA ALA A 355 15.60 4.42 8.99
C ALA A 355 15.80 5.23 10.26
N LEU A 356 14.95 5.04 11.27
CA LEU A 356 15.07 5.69 12.57
C LEU A 356 16.39 5.31 13.27
N LYS A 357 16.77 4.04 13.28
CA LYS A 357 18.04 3.58 13.86
C LYS A 357 19.26 4.22 13.16
N ALA A 358 19.26 4.19 11.82
CA ALA A 358 20.38 4.66 11.01
C ALA A 358 20.50 6.19 10.96
N SER A 359 19.45 6.94 11.33
CA SER A 359 19.47 8.41 11.34
C SER A 359 20.43 9.00 12.36
N GLY A 360 20.74 8.26 13.44
CA GLY A 360 21.49 8.76 14.60
C GLY A 360 20.72 9.79 15.45
N ASP A 361 19.63 10.35 14.92
CA ASP A 361 18.71 11.26 15.60
C ASP A 361 17.32 11.13 14.99
N PRO A 362 16.40 10.40 15.64
CA PRO A 362 15.10 10.10 15.08
C PRO A 362 14.14 11.31 15.12
N LYS A 363 14.54 12.40 15.79
CA LYS A 363 13.78 13.65 15.87
C LYS A 363 14.17 14.67 14.78
N ASP A 364 15.25 14.40 14.05
CA ASP A 364 15.66 15.22 12.90
C ASP A 364 15.10 14.61 11.59
N PRO A 365 14.09 15.22 10.98
CA PRO A 365 13.45 14.66 9.79
C PRO A 365 14.40 14.56 8.58
N VAL A 366 15.40 15.45 8.50
CA VAL A 366 16.40 15.44 7.42
C VAL A 366 17.33 14.23 7.58
N LYS A 367 17.77 13.93 8.80
CA LYS A 367 18.61 12.77 9.09
C LYS A 367 17.85 11.46 8.82
N VAL A 368 16.57 11.37 9.21
CA VAL A 368 15.73 10.19 8.94
C VAL A 368 15.54 10.02 7.43
N ALA A 369 15.19 11.07 6.68
CA ALA A 369 15.06 11.01 5.22
C ALA A 369 16.38 10.60 4.53
N ASN A 370 17.51 11.14 5.00
CA ASN A 370 18.83 10.75 4.47
C ASN A 370 19.16 9.28 4.76
N ALA A 371 18.80 8.76 5.93
CA ALA A 371 18.98 7.35 6.26
C ALA A 371 18.18 6.45 5.32
N VAL A 372 16.94 6.81 4.94
CA VAL A 372 16.19 6.07 3.92
C VAL A 372 16.87 6.15 2.55
N ARG A 373 17.32 7.33 2.14
CA ARG A 373 17.92 7.55 0.81
C ARG A 373 19.13 6.67 0.52
N VAL A 374 19.91 6.34 1.55
CA VAL A 374 21.10 5.48 1.42
C VAL A 374 20.87 4.05 1.90
N MET A 375 19.64 3.70 2.26
CA MET A 375 19.31 2.42 2.87
C MET A 375 19.57 1.26 1.90
N LYS A 376 20.29 0.25 2.42
CA LYS A 376 20.38 -1.13 1.92
C LYS A 376 20.10 -2.03 3.10
N HIS A 377 18.92 -2.63 3.14
CA HIS A 377 18.44 -3.37 4.30
C HIS A 377 17.74 -4.65 3.90
N ASP A 378 18.12 -5.77 4.53
CA ASP A 378 17.50 -7.06 4.30
C ASP A 378 16.24 -7.18 5.17
N THR A 379 15.12 -7.51 4.53
CA THR A 379 13.80 -7.62 5.12
C THR A 379 13.18 -8.99 4.81
N ILE A 380 12.01 -9.26 5.37
CA ILE A 380 11.26 -10.50 5.12
C ILE A 380 10.85 -10.68 3.64
N ILE A 381 10.89 -9.62 2.81
CA ILE A 381 10.62 -9.66 1.37
C ILE A 381 11.90 -9.63 0.51
N GLY A 382 13.06 -9.65 1.13
CA GLY A 382 14.38 -9.48 0.51
C GLY A 382 14.95 -8.10 0.77
N ARG A 383 16.01 -7.78 0.03
CA ARG A 383 16.75 -6.52 0.20
C ARG A 383 15.99 -5.34 -0.37
N LEU A 384 15.76 -4.33 0.46
CA LEU A 384 15.41 -2.98 0.02
C LEU A 384 16.69 -2.18 -0.22
N ASP A 385 16.82 -1.60 -1.42
CA ASP A 385 17.99 -0.82 -1.83
C ASP A 385 17.54 0.50 -2.48
N PHE A 386 17.43 1.55 -1.68
CA PHE A 386 17.11 2.89 -2.15
C PHE A 386 18.33 3.60 -2.76
N ALA A 387 19.54 3.18 -2.38
CA ALA A 387 20.79 3.81 -2.79
C ALA A 387 21.14 3.51 -4.27
N SER A 388 20.86 2.28 -4.73
CA SER A 388 21.28 1.80 -6.05
C SER A 388 20.11 1.70 -7.05
N SER A 389 18.91 2.13 -6.67
CA SER A 389 17.75 2.14 -7.57
C SER A 389 17.96 3.14 -8.72
N GLY A 390 17.64 2.75 -9.94
CA GLY A 390 17.62 3.65 -11.09
C GLY A 390 16.56 4.75 -11.02
N ILE A 391 15.63 4.65 -10.06
CA ILE A 391 14.55 5.61 -9.81
C ILE A 391 14.78 6.22 -8.43
N LYS A 392 14.98 7.53 -8.37
CA LYS A 392 15.21 8.20 -7.08
C LYS A 392 14.04 8.03 -6.11
N ASN A 393 14.37 7.80 -4.83
CA ASN A 393 13.42 7.55 -3.74
C ASN A 393 12.57 6.28 -3.87
N VAL A 394 12.90 5.39 -4.81
CA VAL A 394 12.19 4.12 -5.01
C VAL A 394 13.14 2.94 -4.80
N SER A 395 12.71 1.94 -4.06
CA SER A 395 13.34 0.61 -4.03
C SER A 395 12.39 -0.41 -4.67
N LYS A 396 12.83 -1.10 -5.71
CA LYS A 396 12.04 -2.18 -6.28
C LYS A 396 12.13 -3.43 -5.41
N ILE A 397 11.02 -4.14 -5.25
CA ILE A 397 10.97 -5.42 -4.54
C ILE A 397 11.06 -6.61 -5.51
N ARG A 398 11.32 -7.80 -4.98
CA ARG A 398 11.29 -9.05 -5.73
C ARG A 398 9.86 -9.44 -6.07
N VAL A 399 9.65 -9.82 -7.33
CA VAL A 399 8.36 -10.31 -7.82
C VAL A 399 8.62 -11.58 -8.62
N VAL A 400 7.80 -12.59 -8.43
CA VAL A 400 7.89 -13.88 -9.14
C VAL A 400 6.53 -14.28 -9.69
N GLY A 401 6.51 -15.22 -10.61
CA GLY A 401 5.28 -15.76 -11.16
C GLY A 401 4.71 -16.90 -10.31
N GLY A 402 3.39 -16.91 -10.14
CA GLY A 402 2.72 -17.92 -9.37
C GLY A 402 1.47 -18.50 -10.01
N GLN A 403 1.13 -19.71 -9.58
CA GLN A 403 -0.05 -20.42 -10.03
C GLN A 403 -0.81 -21.02 -8.87
N TRP A 404 -2.11 -20.80 -8.87
CA TRP A 404 -3.03 -21.45 -7.94
C TRP A 404 -3.29 -22.90 -8.34
N ARG A 405 -3.26 -23.79 -7.34
CA ARG A 405 -3.65 -25.17 -7.49
C ARG A 405 -4.70 -25.50 -6.44
N VAL A 406 -5.75 -26.19 -6.87
CA VAL A 406 -6.79 -26.65 -5.95
C VAL A 406 -6.48 -28.07 -5.54
N ASN A 407 -6.27 -28.31 -4.26
CA ASN A 407 -5.96 -29.62 -3.72
C ASN A 407 -7.20 -30.53 -3.63
N ALA A 408 -7.01 -31.79 -3.25
CA ALA A 408 -8.09 -32.77 -3.17
C ALA A 408 -9.20 -32.39 -2.17
N ALA A 409 -8.92 -31.52 -1.21
CA ALA A 409 -9.90 -30.99 -0.24
C ALA A 409 -10.64 -29.74 -0.78
N GLY A 410 -10.40 -29.34 -2.04
CA GLY A 410 -11.00 -28.13 -2.64
C GLY A 410 -10.36 -26.82 -2.19
N LYS A 411 -9.23 -26.87 -1.47
CA LYS A 411 -8.54 -25.67 -0.98
C LYS A 411 -7.54 -25.17 -2.02
N PRO A 412 -7.57 -23.87 -2.39
CA PRO A 412 -6.56 -23.29 -3.27
C PRO A 412 -5.25 -23.05 -2.52
N GLU A 413 -4.15 -23.37 -3.17
CA GLU A 413 -2.78 -23.16 -2.71
C GLU A 413 -1.98 -22.43 -3.80
N LEU A 414 -1.22 -21.38 -3.44
CA LEU A 414 -0.41 -20.60 -4.37
C LEU A 414 1.03 -21.11 -4.38
N PHE A 415 1.53 -21.48 -5.56
CA PHE A 415 2.88 -21.98 -5.77
C PHE A 415 3.67 -21.06 -6.69
N ILE A 416 4.94 -20.84 -6.38
CA ILE A 416 5.88 -20.15 -7.26
C ILE A 416 6.20 -21.09 -8.43
N THR A 417 5.95 -20.60 -9.65
CA THR A 417 6.16 -21.39 -10.88
C THR A 417 7.21 -20.77 -11.80
N ASN A 418 7.54 -19.49 -11.61
CA ASN A 418 8.55 -18.78 -12.37
C ASN A 418 9.29 -17.77 -11.47
N ASN A 419 10.62 -17.71 -11.61
CA ASN A 419 11.49 -16.84 -10.81
C ASN A 419 12.60 -16.15 -11.61
N LYS A 420 12.46 -15.99 -12.93
CA LYS A 420 13.53 -15.41 -13.77
C LYS A 420 13.96 -14.02 -13.32
N THR A 421 13.01 -13.23 -12.80
CA THR A 421 13.28 -11.87 -12.27
C THR A 421 13.91 -11.87 -10.88
N ALA A 422 13.86 -13.01 -10.15
CA ALA A 422 14.37 -13.15 -8.79
C ALA A 422 14.85 -14.60 -8.53
N PRO A 423 15.98 -15.02 -9.14
CA PRO A 423 16.42 -16.42 -9.12
C PRO A 423 16.79 -16.96 -7.75
N GLU A 424 16.99 -16.09 -6.76
CA GLU A 424 17.20 -16.45 -5.35
C GLU A 424 15.94 -17.00 -4.68
N ILE A 425 14.74 -16.78 -5.24
CA ILE A 425 13.48 -17.31 -4.73
C ILE A 425 13.19 -18.65 -5.41
N PRO A 426 13.04 -19.76 -4.68
CA PRO A 426 12.95 -21.08 -5.28
C PRO A 426 11.61 -21.30 -6.00
N VAL A 427 11.65 -21.86 -7.22
CA VAL A 427 10.47 -22.40 -7.91
C VAL A 427 9.98 -23.64 -7.15
N GLN A 428 8.68 -23.70 -6.90
CA GLN A 428 8.04 -24.79 -6.15
C GLN A 428 7.40 -25.84 -7.07
N ARG A 429 6.88 -25.41 -8.22
CA ARG A 429 6.22 -26.27 -9.21
C ARG A 429 6.47 -25.77 -10.62
N LYS A 430 6.36 -26.68 -11.61
CA LYS A 430 6.28 -26.32 -13.02
C LYS A 430 4.90 -25.68 -13.29
N PHE A 431 4.87 -24.65 -14.13
CA PHE A 431 3.62 -24.05 -14.62
C PHE A 431 2.87 -25.04 -15.52
N GLU A 432 1.55 -25.11 -15.40
CA GLU A 432 0.67 -25.95 -16.20
C GLU A 432 -0.44 -25.11 -16.85
N LEU A 433 -0.90 -25.55 -18.04
CA LEU A 433 -2.04 -24.94 -18.70
C LEU A 433 -3.33 -25.11 -17.89
N LEU A 434 -4.27 -24.17 -18.05
CA LEU A 434 -5.60 -24.27 -17.46
C LEU A 434 -6.29 -25.56 -17.90
N LYS A 435 -6.86 -26.26 -16.94
CA LYS A 435 -7.75 -27.41 -17.16
C LYS A 435 -9.18 -26.95 -16.88
N LEU A 436 -9.72 -26.09 -17.75
CA LEU A 436 -11.12 -25.66 -17.61
C LEU A 436 -12.03 -26.84 -17.97
N ALA A 437 -12.73 -27.35 -16.94
CA ALA A 437 -13.74 -28.38 -17.08
C ALA A 437 -14.98 -27.86 -17.85
#